data_67d3f58a311877a2d9023590b4346657
#
_entry.id   67d3f58a311877a2d9023590b4346657
#
_cell.length_a   1.000
_cell.length_b   1.000
_cell.length_c   1.000
_cell.angle_alpha   90.00
_cell.angle_beta   90.00
_cell.angle_gamma   90.00
#
_symmetry.space_group_name_H-M   'P 1'
#
loop_
_entity.id
_entity.type
_entity.pdbx_description
1 polymer ?
#
loop_
_entity_poly.entity_id
_entity_poly.type
_entity_poly.pdbx_seq_one_letter_code
_entity_poly.pdbx_strand_id
1 'polypeptide(L)'
;MINIFRSLSQTALLLGLLSTAALAQQQSGPVRRSGGAAADNRASIKEADLKRDLYKLADDHFQGRVAGSLNELKASAWIAEQLRAMGLQPAGDDGTYFQFFHIQRTRVSETSRFVVGGKALMYGPDVIALAPAIASVDAPLVYVGTGTPEEMAKVDIKGKAVAILFSGTPPGDLSFRRFMQTTMNRRAAEFVKAGAVATLFVSDSRADEIYNWWSSAMEMGRYDLPGGPNTRVFSQAPLLWLPASKLEMIKQPNQQFTNVVNVESFSYPSVNIVAKLPGTDPKLKEEHVLISTHQDHDGIRRAVAGDSIYNGADDNATGCAAALAIGRAFTQKPGKRSLLIVFHGAEERGLLGSRYFVAHPTVPKSSIVAVLNGEMMGRNAPDSAALLGSQVPHRNSTDLVNQAMAANQATAKFKLDTLWDRADHPEGWYFRSDHLPYARVNIPAICFTTLLHPDYHTPRDEPARIDYAKLANMTRWMYLTAWQVANAPARPGVDPGFKLER
;
A
#
# COMPACT_ATOMS: atom_id res chain seq x y z
N MET A 1 -53.07 -28.20 41.15
CA MET A 1 -54.26 -29.02 40.93
C MET A 1 -54.08 -29.67 39.57
N ILE A 2 -53.64 -30.93 39.50
CA ILE A 2 -54.52 -32.13 39.41
C ILE A 2 -55.15 -32.13 37.99
N ASN A 3 -54.97 -33.03 37.13
CA ASN A 3 -54.77 -34.46 36.97
C ASN A 3 -54.90 -34.75 35.46
N ILE A 4 -54.14 -35.59 34.80
CA ILE A 4 -54.07 -37.07 34.82
C ILE A 4 -55.05 -37.74 33.81
N PHE A 5 -54.47 -38.68 33.04
CA PHE A 5 -54.91 -39.95 32.52
C PHE A 5 -55.37 -40.05 31.08
N ARG A 6 -54.65 -40.84 30.35
CA ARG A 6 -54.69 -42.32 30.02
C ARG A 6 -55.41 -42.55 28.69
N SER A 7 -54.84 -43.18 27.75
CA SER A 7 -54.29 -44.51 27.44
C SER A 7 -55.30 -45.40 26.70
N LEU A 8 -54.72 -46.33 25.90
CA LEU A 8 -55.20 -47.55 25.31
C LEU A 8 -55.49 -47.48 23.81
N SER A 9 -54.67 -48.05 22.95
CA SER A 9 -54.38 -49.43 22.58
C SER A 9 -55.59 -50.18 21.93
N GLN A 10 -55.35 -50.64 20.73
CA GLN A 10 -55.52 -52.04 20.21
C GLN A 10 -55.64 -52.00 18.69
N THR A 11 -54.69 -52.57 17.96
CA THR A 11 -54.61 -53.90 17.38
C THR A 11 -55.84 -54.38 16.53
N ALA A 12 -55.58 -54.63 15.25
CA ALA A 12 -55.84 -55.84 14.49
C ALA A 12 -55.80 -55.60 12.98
N LEU A 13 -55.02 -56.28 12.34
CA LEU A 13 -55.04 -57.50 11.51
C LEU A 13 -55.22 -57.27 10.01
N LEU A 14 -54.13 -57.63 9.31
CA LEU A 14 -53.98 -58.33 8.03
C LEU A 14 -55.17 -58.39 7.05
N LEU A 15 -54.85 -58.01 5.79
CA LEU A 15 -55.04 -58.93 4.64
C LEU A 15 -54.20 -58.35 3.45
N GLY A 16 -53.41 -59.25 2.86
CA GLY A 16 -52.48 -58.94 1.78
C GLY A 16 -53.19 -58.89 0.42
N LEU A 17 -52.51 -58.12 -0.45
CA LEU A 17 -52.62 -58.29 -1.90
C LEU A 17 -51.25 -58.07 -2.51
N LEU A 18 -50.69 -59.13 -3.05
CA LEU A 18 -49.49 -59.12 -3.88
C LEU A 18 -49.83 -58.41 -5.19
N SER A 19 -49.11 -57.33 -5.46
CA SER A 19 -48.94 -56.78 -6.81
C SER A 19 -47.47 -56.61 -7.13
N THR A 20 -47.00 -57.41 -8.04
CA THR A 20 -45.67 -57.39 -8.66
C THR A 20 -45.45 -56.11 -9.41
N ALA A 21 -44.60 -55.28 -8.87
CA ALA A 21 -44.05 -54.11 -9.61
C ALA A 21 -42.66 -54.49 -10.10
N ALA A 22 -42.51 -54.53 -11.40
CA ALA A 22 -41.26 -54.76 -12.10
C ALA A 22 -40.25 -53.67 -11.77
N LEU A 23 -39.07 -54.00 -11.22
CA LEU A 23 -37.90 -53.17 -11.09
C LEU A 23 -37.35 -52.87 -12.49
N ALA A 24 -37.63 -51.67 -12.99
CA ALA A 24 -36.86 -51.11 -14.09
C ALA A 24 -35.48 -50.72 -13.57
N GLN A 25 -34.46 -51.51 -13.86
CA GLN A 25 -33.07 -51.15 -13.73
C GLN A 25 -32.79 -49.99 -14.69
N GLN A 26 -32.77 -48.75 -14.16
CA GLN A 26 -32.14 -47.64 -14.85
C GLN A 26 -30.62 -47.89 -14.84
N GLN A 27 -30.10 -48.33 -16.00
CA GLN A 27 -28.67 -48.27 -16.29
C GLN A 27 -28.22 -46.82 -16.21
N SER A 28 -27.47 -46.47 -15.15
CA SER A 28 -26.72 -45.23 -15.07
C SER A 28 -25.67 -45.26 -16.19
N GLY A 29 -25.94 -44.54 -17.26
CA GLY A 29 -24.96 -44.27 -18.29
C GLY A 29 -23.70 -43.64 -17.66
N PRO A 30 -22.52 -43.79 -18.27
CA PRO A 30 -21.30 -43.26 -17.72
C PRO A 30 -21.46 -41.74 -17.52
N VAL A 31 -21.33 -41.29 -16.28
CA VAL A 31 -21.19 -39.88 -15.95
C VAL A 31 -20.05 -39.36 -16.80
N ARG A 32 -20.35 -38.55 -17.81
CA ARG A 32 -19.34 -37.79 -18.55
C ARG A 32 -18.60 -37.00 -17.51
N ARG A 33 -17.38 -37.40 -17.16
CA ARG A 33 -16.43 -36.57 -16.46
C ARG A 33 -16.34 -35.28 -17.27
N SER A 34 -16.87 -34.18 -16.69
CA SER A 34 -16.68 -32.83 -17.19
C SER A 34 -15.20 -32.69 -17.51
N GLY A 35 -14.90 -32.26 -18.72
CA GLY A 35 -13.52 -32.15 -19.23
C GLY A 35 -12.64 -31.57 -18.15
N GLY A 36 -11.58 -32.27 -17.76
CA GLY A 36 -10.67 -31.85 -16.71
C GLY A 36 -10.18 -30.44 -17.02
N ALA A 37 -10.40 -29.51 -16.10
CA ALA A 37 -9.82 -28.18 -16.19
C ALA A 37 -8.32 -28.38 -16.47
N ALA A 38 -7.83 -27.77 -17.56
CA ALA A 38 -6.43 -27.91 -17.95
C ALA A 38 -5.57 -27.58 -16.72
N ALA A 39 -4.72 -28.54 -16.30
CA ALA A 39 -3.89 -28.34 -15.11
C ALA A 39 -3.11 -27.03 -15.23
N ASP A 40 -3.13 -26.17 -14.21
CA ASP A 40 -2.36 -24.92 -14.19
C ASP A 40 -0.84 -25.18 -14.13
N ASN A 41 -0.04 -24.11 -14.15
CA ASN A 41 1.43 -24.22 -14.17
C ASN A 41 2.09 -23.69 -12.87
N ARG A 42 1.35 -23.63 -11.75
CA ARG A 42 1.90 -23.13 -10.46
C ARG A 42 3.15 -23.88 -9.99
N ALA A 43 3.34 -25.12 -10.41
CA ALA A 43 4.52 -25.92 -10.08
C ALA A 43 5.82 -25.39 -10.69
N SER A 44 5.75 -24.53 -11.73
CA SER A 44 6.91 -23.87 -12.31
C SER A 44 7.44 -22.71 -11.46
N ILE A 45 6.67 -22.21 -10.49
CA ILE A 45 7.07 -21.14 -9.59
C ILE A 45 8.03 -21.72 -8.54
N LYS A 46 9.32 -21.36 -8.65
CA LYS A 46 10.40 -21.89 -7.80
C LYS A 46 10.94 -20.84 -6.85
N GLU A 47 11.21 -21.23 -5.61
CA GLU A 47 11.86 -20.38 -4.60
C GLU A 47 13.21 -19.83 -5.09
N ALA A 48 14.00 -20.64 -5.79
CA ALA A 48 15.30 -20.23 -6.32
C ALA A 48 15.19 -19.07 -7.31
N ASP A 49 14.17 -19.06 -8.17
CA ASP A 49 13.93 -17.95 -9.11
C ASP A 49 13.48 -16.67 -8.39
N LEU A 50 12.55 -16.80 -7.45
CA LEU A 50 12.10 -15.70 -6.61
C LEU A 50 13.25 -15.09 -5.82
N LYS A 51 14.09 -15.93 -5.20
CA LYS A 51 15.26 -15.49 -4.47
C LYS A 51 16.26 -14.75 -5.35
N ARG A 52 16.60 -15.30 -6.52
CA ARG A 52 17.49 -14.66 -7.49
C ARG A 52 17.01 -13.27 -7.88
N ASP A 53 15.73 -13.15 -8.26
CA ASP A 53 15.17 -11.89 -8.77
C ASP A 53 15.04 -10.85 -7.65
N LEU A 54 14.65 -11.28 -6.46
CA LEU A 54 14.55 -10.42 -5.29
C LEU A 54 15.91 -9.89 -4.85
N TYR A 55 16.92 -10.76 -4.72
CA TYR A 55 18.28 -10.33 -4.39
C TYR A 55 18.85 -9.35 -5.39
N LYS A 56 18.47 -9.47 -6.69
CA LYS A 56 18.87 -8.49 -7.68
C LYS A 56 18.18 -7.15 -7.50
N LEU A 57 16.86 -7.13 -7.29
CA LEU A 57 16.10 -5.88 -7.14
C LEU A 57 16.40 -5.15 -5.84
N ALA A 58 16.66 -5.85 -4.76
CA ALA A 58 17.01 -5.26 -3.46
C ALA A 58 18.52 -5.16 -3.23
N ASP A 59 19.33 -5.22 -4.30
CA ASP A 59 20.78 -5.03 -4.26
C ASP A 59 21.14 -3.54 -4.07
N ASP A 60 22.17 -3.27 -3.28
CA ASP A 60 22.71 -1.91 -3.02
C ASP A 60 23.05 -1.14 -4.30
N HIS A 61 23.33 -1.86 -5.40
CA HIS A 61 23.56 -1.24 -6.71
C HIS A 61 22.41 -0.35 -7.16
N PHE A 62 21.18 -0.66 -6.78
CA PHE A 62 20.01 0.14 -7.09
C PHE A 62 19.68 1.20 -6.03
N GLN A 63 20.46 1.26 -4.94
CA GLN A 63 20.35 2.29 -3.90
C GLN A 63 18.90 2.57 -3.47
N GLY A 64 18.11 1.50 -3.27
CA GLY A 64 16.71 1.59 -2.82
C GLY A 64 15.74 2.21 -3.83
N ARG A 65 16.08 2.29 -5.12
CA ARG A 65 15.17 2.53 -6.27
C ARG A 65 14.22 3.73 -6.12
N VAL A 66 14.69 4.82 -5.51
CA VAL A 66 13.79 5.97 -5.26
C VAL A 66 13.21 6.54 -6.56
N ALA A 67 11.91 6.80 -6.54
CA ALA A 67 11.16 7.32 -7.68
C ALA A 67 11.79 8.59 -8.30
N GLY A 68 11.90 8.63 -9.63
CA GLY A 68 12.48 9.71 -10.41
C GLY A 68 14.00 9.76 -10.38
N SER A 69 14.68 8.73 -9.87
CA SER A 69 16.13 8.64 -9.86
C SER A 69 16.67 7.77 -10.99
N LEU A 70 17.97 7.93 -11.27
CA LEU A 70 18.69 7.03 -12.17
C LEU A 70 18.63 5.58 -11.68
N ASN A 71 18.53 5.36 -10.38
CA ASN A 71 18.50 4.03 -9.80
C ASN A 71 17.14 3.34 -9.96
N GLU A 72 16.03 4.08 -9.91
CA GLU A 72 14.73 3.58 -10.36
C GLU A 72 14.81 3.15 -11.83
N LEU A 73 15.35 4.00 -12.71
CA LEU A 73 15.43 3.70 -14.14
C LEU A 73 16.32 2.47 -14.43
N LYS A 74 17.43 2.28 -13.69
CA LYS A 74 18.26 1.08 -13.81
C LYS A 74 17.50 -0.19 -13.41
N ALA A 75 16.74 -0.15 -12.31
CA ALA A 75 15.90 -1.27 -11.87
C ALA A 75 14.79 -1.55 -12.88
N SER A 76 14.14 -0.49 -13.40
CA SER A 76 13.13 -0.57 -14.46
C SER A 76 13.68 -1.22 -15.74
N ALA A 77 14.87 -0.84 -16.17
CA ALA A 77 15.52 -1.43 -17.34
C ALA A 77 15.82 -2.91 -17.13
N TRP A 78 16.29 -3.28 -15.94
CA TRP A 78 16.50 -4.69 -15.59
C TRP A 78 15.19 -5.50 -15.62
N ILE A 79 14.08 -4.96 -15.05
CA ILE A 79 12.76 -5.61 -15.11
C ILE A 79 12.33 -5.79 -16.56
N ALA A 80 12.42 -4.74 -17.40
CA ALA A 80 12.07 -4.81 -18.82
C ALA A 80 12.86 -5.88 -19.56
N GLU A 81 14.17 -6.04 -19.27
CA GLU A 81 14.99 -7.09 -19.83
C GLU A 81 14.54 -8.50 -19.40
N GLN A 82 14.13 -8.68 -18.14
CA GLN A 82 13.56 -9.96 -17.70
C GLN A 82 12.27 -10.28 -18.45
N LEU A 83 11.37 -9.31 -18.62
CA LEU A 83 10.11 -9.47 -19.35
C LEU A 83 10.37 -9.82 -20.82
N ARG A 84 11.32 -9.13 -21.46
CA ARG A 84 11.75 -9.40 -22.83
C ARG A 84 12.35 -10.82 -22.98
N ALA A 85 13.23 -11.22 -22.07
CA ALA A 85 13.84 -12.53 -22.07
C ALA A 85 12.84 -13.69 -21.89
N MET A 86 11.72 -13.43 -21.21
CA MET A 86 10.61 -14.38 -21.07
C MET A 86 9.69 -14.42 -22.30
N GLY A 87 9.84 -13.51 -23.26
CA GLY A 87 8.99 -13.42 -24.44
C GLY A 87 7.66 -12.69 -24.22
N LEU A 88 7.50 -11.93 -23.14
CA LEU A 88 6.39 -11.01 -23.01
C LEU A 88 6.54 -9.83 -23.97
N GLN A 89 5.44 -9.38 -24.55
CA GLN A 89 5.42 -8.27 -25.48
C GLN A 89 5.45 -6.94 -24.73
N PRO A 90 6.14 -5.89 -25.25
CA PRO A 90 6.03 -4.55 -24.72
C PRO A 90 4.59 -4.05 -24.83
N ALA A 91 4.12 -3.33 -23.79
CA ALA A 91 2.80 -2.76 -23.74
C ALA A 91 2.78 -1.37 -23.06
N GLY A 92 3.93 -0.72 -22.95
CA GLY A 92 4.11 0.68 -22.58
C GLY A 92 3.89 1.62 -23.78
N ASP A 93 4.35 2.85 -23.64
CA ASP A 93 4.22 3.86 -24.68
C ASP A 93 5.14 3.57 -25.88
N ASP A 94 4.70 3.97 -27.07
CA ASP A 94 5.46 3.88 -28.32
C ASP A 94 6.02 2.48 -28.63
N GLY A 95 5.33 1.42 -28.19
CA GLY A 95 5.75 0.04 -28.42
C GLY A 95 6.94 -0.40 -27.56
N THR A 96 7.24 0.33 -26.50
CA THR A 96 8.24 -0.02 -25.49
C THR A 96 7.64 -0.71 -24.27
N TYR A 97 8.47 -1.11 -23.29
CA TYR A 97 7.99 -1.58 -21.99
C TYR A 97 7.70 -0.41 -21.03
N PHE A 98 8.06 0.81 -21.39
CA PHE A 98 8.05 1.95 -20.49
C PHE A 98 6.85 2.85 -20.75
N GLN A 99 6.23 3.32 -19.67
CA GLN A 99 5.29 4.42 -19.66
C GLN A 99 5.85 5.50 -18.73
N PHE A 100 6.44 6.54 -19.30
CA PHE A 100 6.99 7.66 -18.54
C PHE A 100 5.91 8.64 -18.15
N PHE A 101 6.00 9.16 -16.92
CA PHE A 101 5.14 10.20 -16.43
C PHE A 101 5.91 11.19 -15.57
N HIS A 102 5.42 12.44 -15.48
CA HIS A 102 6.03 13.45 -14.64
C HIS A 102 5.50 13.38 -13.21
N ILE A 103 6.39 13.49 -12.25
CA ILE A 103 6.08 13.73 -10.86
C ILE A 103 6.50 15.14 -10.47
N GLN A 104 5.62 15.83 -9.75
CA GLN A 104 5.88 17.14 -9.17
C GLN A 104 6.36 16.94 -7.75
N ARG A 105 7.52 17.52 -7.41
CA ARG A 105 8.05 17.52 -6.04
C ARG A 105 8.06 18.93 -5.50
N THR A 106 7.66 19.12 -4.26
CA THR A 106 7.70 20.38 -3.53
C THR A 106 8.35 20.16 -2.17
N ARG A 107 9.42 20.91 -1.87
CA ARG A 107 10.16 20.80 -0.60
C ARG A 107 10.51 22.17 -0.02
N VAL A 108 10.79 22.20 1.27
CA VAL A 108 11.40 23.35 1.92
C VAL A 108 12.83 23.50 1.40
N SER A 109 13.18 24.70 0.95
CA SER A 109 14.50 25.01 0.41
C SER A 109 15.54 25.10 1.53
N GLU A 110 16.78 24.75 1.21
CA GLU A 110 17.94 24.94 2.08
C GLU A 110 18.24 26.44 2.38
N THR A 111 17.67 27.35 1.59
CA THR A 111 17.74 28.78 1.85
C THR A 111 16.80 29.26 2.96
N SER A 112 15.95 28.39 3.46
CA SER A 112 15.04 28.67 4.59
C SER A 112 15.85 28.87 5.88
N ARG A 113 15.35 29.77 6.75
CA ARG A 113 15.99 30.08 8.03
C ARG A 113 15.00 29.92 9.17
N PHE A 114 15.48 29.33 10.26
CA PHE A 114 14.74 29.15 11.50
C PHE A 114 15.64 29.57 12.65
N VAL A 115 15.18 30.50 13.48
CA VAL A 115 15.96 31.06 14.59
C VAL A 115 15.09 31.14 15.85
N VAL A 116 15.63 30.69 16.97
CA VAL A 116 14.98 30.78 18.29
C VAL A 116 15.98 31.40 19.27
N GLY A 117 15.60 32.52 19.90
CA GLY A 117 16.46 33.19 20.86
C GLY A 117 17.86 33.55 20.31
N GLY A 118 17.93 33.93 19.04
CA GLY A 118 19.18 34.25 18.34
C GLY A 118 20.00 33.05 17.88
N LYS A 119 19.56 31.79 18.14
CA LYS A 119 20.24 30.57 17.72
C LYS A 119 19.59 30.00 16.46
N ALA A 120 20.41 29.82 15.41
CA ALA A 120 19.95 29.19 14.17
C ALA A 120 19.69 27.69 14.37
N LEU A 121 18.60 27.19 13.76
CA LEU A 121 18.23 25.80 13.69
C LEU A 121 18.45 25.27 12.27
N MET A 122 19.06 24.08 12.17
CA MET A 122 19.28 23.40 10.91
C MET A 122 18.01 22.67 10.49
N TYR A 123 17.52 22.93 9.27
CA TYR A 123 16.37 22.19 8.74
C TYR A 123 16.72 20.71 8.61
N GLY A 124 15.79 19.86 9.03
CA GLY A 124 15.97 18.43 9.14
C GLY A 124 16.48 18.01 10.53
N PRO A 125 17.75 18.20 10.89
CA PRO A 125 18.27 17.79 12.20
C PRO A 125 17.62 18.45 13.41
N ASP A 126 17.34 19.76 13.31
CA ASP A 126 16.89 20.56 14.45
C ASP A 126 15.43 20.95 14.38
N VAL A 127 14.90 21.09 13.18
CA VAL A 127 13.50 21.49 12.92
C VAL A 127 13.01 20.99 11.58
N ILE A 128 11.76 20.54 11.53
CA ILE A 128 11.05 20.26 10.28
C ILE A 128 9.76 21.03 10.18
N ALA A 129 9.38 21.42 8.95
CA ALA A 129 8.05 21.96 8.65
C ALA A 129 7.13 20.83 8.22
N LEU A 130 6.04 20.60 8.96
CA LEU A 130 5.11 19.48 8.68
C LEU A 130 4.24 19.71 7.43
N ALA A 131 4.26 20.91 6.87
CA ALA A 131 3.66 21.22 5.57
C ALA A 131 4.51 22.26 4.84
N PRO A 132 4.67 22.16 3.51
CA PRO A 132 5.32 23.22 2.74
C PRO A 132 4.41 24.46 2.75
N ALA A 133 4.89 25.52 3.37
CA ALA A 133 4.19 26.80 3.46
C ALA A 133 5.22 27.92 3.29
N ILE A 134 4.92 28.90 2.43
CA ILE A 134 5.71 30.11 2.34
C ILE A 134 5.28 30.99 3.51
N ALA A 135 6.21 31.26 4.44
CA ALA A 135 5.92 32.07 5.61
C ALA A 135 7.16 32.81 6.06
N SER A 136 6.94 34.03 6.54
CA SER A 136 7.93 34.80 7.30
C SER A 136 7.28 35.22 8.60
N VAL A 137 7.90 34.88 9.73
CA VAL A 137 7.42 35.22 11.06
C VAL A 137 8.58 35.85 11.83
N ASP A 138 8.30 36.95 12.52
CA ASP A 138 9.14 37.53 13.52
C ASP A 138 8.28 37.93 14.70
N ALA A 139 8.28 37.12 15.75
CA ALA A 139 7.34 37.22 16.85
C ALA A 139 7.91 36.70 18.17
N PRO A 140 7.42 37.22 19.33
CA PRO A 140 7.76 36.66 20.60
C PRO A 140 7.37 35.18 20.68
N LEU A 141 8.25 34.34 21.24
CA LEU A 141 8.01 32.93 21.48
C LEU A 141 7.49 32.73 22.91
N VAL A 142 6.39 32.01 23.04
CA VAL A 142 5.84 31.60 24.33
C VAL A 142 5.77 30.09 24.44
N TYR A 143 6.31 29.55 25.53
CA TYR A 143 6.20 28.14 25.85
C TYR A 143 5.00 27.89 26.76
N VAL A 144 4.11 27.00 26.37
CA VAL A 144 2.82 26.74 27.04
C VAL A 144 2.74 25.34 27.67
N GLY A 145 3.87 24.80 28.13
CA GLY A 145 3.89 23.47 28.75
C GLY A 145 3.43 22.38 27.79
N THR A 146 2.49 21.56 28.26
CA THR A 146 1.79 20.53 27.44
C THR A 146 0.51 21.09 26.80
N GLY A 147 0.18 22.37 27.10
CA GLY A 147 -0.97 23.09 26.57
C GLY A 147 -2.28 22.61 27.18
N THR A 148 -2.31 22.29 28.49
CA THR A 148 -3.56 22.04 29.19
C THR A 148 -4.40 23.33 29.25
N PRO A 149 -5.72 23.24 29.45
CA PRO A 149 -6.55 24.44 29.62
C PRO A 149 -6.03 25.41 30.68
N GLU A 150 -5.48 24.88 31.78
CA GLU A 150 -4.93 25.66 32.89
C GLU A 150 -3.60 26.36 32.52
N GLU A 151 -2.77 25.72 31.69
CA GLU A 151 -1.53 26.32 31.19
C GLU A 151 -1.87 27.38 30.15
N MET A 152 -2.79 27.09 29.24
CA MET A 152 -3.22 28.02 28.19
C MET A 152 -3.91 29.28 28.75
N ALA A 153 -4.68 29.15 29.82
CA ALA A 153 -5.34 30.28 30.49
C ALA A 153 -4.37 31.34 31.07
N LYS A 154 -3.11 30.97 31.29
CA LYS A 154 -2.07 31.83 31.86
C LYS A 154 -1.29 32.63 30.83
N VAL A 155 -1.48 32.36 29.52
CA VAL A 155 -0.64 32.88 28.46
C VAL A 155 -1.47 33.49 27.34
N ASP A 156 -1.27 34.76 27.05
CA ASP A 156 -1.78 35.36 25.80
C ASP A 156 -0.92 34.92 24.64
N ILE A 157 -1.55 34.24 23.66
CA ILE A 157 -0.87 33.70 22.46
C ILE A 157 -1.11 34.51 21.19
N LYS A 158 -1.96 35.54 21.25
CA LYS A 158 -2.32 36.34 20.09
C LYS A 158 -1.09 37.11 19.56
N GLY A 159 -0.80 36.93 18.26
CA GLY A 159 0.36 37.52 17.60
C GLY A 159 1.71 36.92 18.00
N LYS A 160 1.72 35.79 18.70
CA LYS A 160 2.95 35.13 19.17
C LYS A 160 3.17 33.77 18.48
N ALA A 161 4.43 33.35 18.43
CA ALA A 161 4.79 31.96 18.15
C ALA A 161 4.56 31.13 19.42
N VAL A 162 3.87 29.99 19.30
CA VAL A 162 3.53 29.13 20.44
C VAL A 162 4.36 27.85 20.37
N ALA A 163 5.11 27.60 21.44
CA ALA A 163 5.84 26.34 21.61
C ALA A 163 5.15 25.46 22.65
N ILE A 164 5.02 24.17 22.33
CA ILE A 164 4.31 23.19 23.17
C ILE A 164 5.11 21.89 23.23
N LEU A 165 5.23 21.30 24.42
CA LEU A 165 5.72 19.93 24.58
C LEU A 165 4.64 18.94 24.12
N PHE A 166 4.94 18.21 23.07
CA PHE A 166 4.10 17.08 22.68
C PHE A 166 4.48 15.87 23.52
N SER A 167 3.58 15.46 24.38
CA SER A 167 3.66 14.22 25.14
C SER A 167 2.27 13.59 25.20
N GLY A 168 2.19 12.28 25.25
CA GLY A 168 0.92 11.59 25.32
C GLY A 168 1.04 10.12 24.94
N THR A 169 -0.03 9.37 25.19
CA THR A 169 -0.16 7.96 24.81
C THR A 169 -1.29 7.84 23.80
N PRO A 170 -1.09 7.11 22.69
CA PRO A 170 -2.16 6.88 21.74
C PRO A 170 -3.31 6.12 22.38
N PRO A 171 -4.56 6.44 22.05
CA PRO A 171 -5.71 5.69 22.50
C PRO A 171 -5.84 4.37 21.71
N GLY A 172 -6.19 3.28 22.42
CA GLY A 172 -6.42 1.96 21.80
C GLY A 172 -5.25 1.50 20.92
N ASP A 173 -5.55 0.97 19.75
CA ASP A 173 -4.57 0.40 18.82
C ASP A 173 -4.01 1.43 17.82
N LEU A 174 -4.23 2.73 18.05
CA LEU A 174 -3.70 3.78 17.18
C LEU A 174 -2.17 3.83 17.28
N SER A 175 -1.47 3.75 16.16
CA SER A 175 -0.01 3.86 16.15
C SER A 175 0.44 5.22 16.70
N PHE A 176 1.56 5.24 17.41
CA PHE A 176 2.10 6.46 18.00
C PHE A 176 2.40 7.53 16.94
N ARG A 177 2.89 7.12 15.79
CA ARG A 177 3.11 7.99 14.62
C ARG A 177 1.82 8.70 14.18
N ARG A 178 0.73 7.95 14.01
CA ARG A 178 -0.56 8.51 13.57
C ARG A 178 -1.17 9.41 14.63
N PHE A 179 -1.07 9.01 15.88
CA PHE A 179 -1.48 9.83 17.03
C PHE A 179 -0.77 11.18 17.04
N MET A 180 0.56 11.19 16.88
CA MET A 180 1.34 12.44 16.82
C MET A 180 0.85 13.33 15.67
N GLN A 181 0.78 12.82 14.46
CA GLN A 181 0.39 13.59 13.27
C GLN A 181 -0.98 14.24 13.43
N THR A 182 -1.98 13.45 13.82
CA THR A 182 -3.36 13.94 13.96
C THR A 182 -3.48 14.97 15.10
N THR A 183 -2.80 14.72 16.22
CA THR A 183 -2.83 15.62 17.38
C THR A 183 -2.12 16.93 17.10
N MET A 184 -0.93 16.90 16.49
CA MET A 184 -0.19 18.12 16.13
C MET A 184 -1.00 18.99 15.16
N ASN A 185 -1.58 18.41 14.12
CA ASN A 185 -2.40 19.15 13.15
C ASN A 185 -3.63 19.80 13.82
N ARG A 186 -4.35 19.06 14.66
CA ARG A 186 -5.51 19.58 15.38
C ARG A 186 -5.14 20.72 16.33
N ARG A 187 -4.09 20.54 17.13
CA ARG A 187 -3.63 21.55 18.09
C ARG A 187 -3.12 22.82 17.39
N ALA A 188 -2.38 22.68 16.29
CA ALA A 188 -1.92 23.82 15.50
C ALA A 188 -3.09 24.63 14.96
N ALA A 189 -4.15 23.98 14.46
CA ALA A 189 -5.35 24.66 13.99
C ALA A 189 -6.05 25.42 15.13
N GLU A 190 -6.13 24.85 16.33
CA GLU A 190 -6.67 25.51 17.54
C GLU A 190 -5.86 26.79 17.89
N PHE A 191 -4.53 26.71 17.90
CA PHE A 191 -3.67 27.85 18.20
C PHE A 191 -3.76 28.97 17.15
N VAL A 192 -3.76 28.60 15.86
CA VAL A 192 -3.94 29.58 14.78
C VAL A 192 -5.31 30.27 14.89
N LYS A 193 -6.37 29.53 15.18
CA LYS A 193 -7.69 30.11 15.42
C LYS A 193 -7.70 31.08 16.61
N ALA A 194 -6.89 30.82 17.63
CA ALA A 194 -6.70 31.72 18.79
C ALA A 194 -5.72 32.87 18.54
N GLY A 195 -5.20 32.99 17.32
CA GLY A 195 -4.36 34.13 16.88
C GLY A 195 -2.86 33.90 16.97
N ALA A 196 -2.40 32.67 17.20
CA ALA A 196 -0.96 32.34 17.10
C ALA A 196 -0.47 32.49 15.66
N VAL A 197 0.75 33.00 15.47
CA VAL A 197 1.36 33.22 14.16
C VAL A 197 2.29 32.09 13.73
N ALA A 198 2.68 31.22 14.64
CA ALA A 198 3.43 29.98 14.38
C ALA A 198 3.18 28.98 15.52
N THR A 199 3.32 27.69 15.23
CA THR A 199 3.28 26.61 16.23
C THR A 199 4.54 25.76 16.13
N LEU A 200 5.23 25.57 17.26
CA LEU A 200 6.42 24.75 17.40
C LEU A 200 6.14 23.60 18.36
N PHE A 201 6.02 22.38 17.85
CA PHE A 201 5.96 21.18 18.71
C PHE A 201 7.38 20.73 19.05
N VAL A 202 7.62 20.50 20.33
CA VAL A 202 8.83 19.81 20.79
C VAL A 202 8.38 18.46 21.33
N SER A 203 8.84 17.37 20.77
CA SER A 203 8.47 16.04 21.24
C SER A 203 9.33 15.59 22.42
N ASP A 204 8.85 14.62 23.18
CA ASP A 204 9.67 13.88 24.12
C ASP A 204 10.56 12.83 23.40
N SER A 205 11.53 12.26 24.15
CA SER A 205 12.51 11.33 23.56
C SER A 205 11.92 10.04 22.97
N ARG A 206 10.69 9.67 23.34
CA ARG A 206 10.00 8.52 22.74
C ARG A 206 9.69 8.73 21.24
N ALA A 207 9.64 9.98 20.83
CA ALA A 207 9.37 10.35 19.45
C ALA A 207 10.63 10.56 18.60
N ASP A 208 11.84 10.44 19.14
CA ASP A 208 13.07 10.78 18.43
C ASP A 208 13.32 9.88 17.21
N GLU A 209 13.01 8.57 17.28
CA GLU A 209 13.10 7.68 16.12
C GLU A 209 12.11 8.10 15.02
N ILE A 210 10.88 8.42 15.41
CA ILE A 210 9.85 8.89 14.47
C ILE A 210 10.24 10.25 13.89
N TYR A 211 10.81 11.15 14.71
CA TYR A 211 11.34 12.42 14.23
C TYR A 211 12.39 12.21 13.15
N ASN A 212 13.35 11.32 13.38
CA ASN A 212 14.42 11.03 12.43
C ASN A 212 13.88 10.54 11.08
N TRP A 213 12.92 9.63 11.12
CA TRP A 213 12.25 9.13 9.91
C TRP A 213 11.48 10.27 9.18
N TRP A 214 10.66 11.04 9.92
CA TRP A 214 9.90 12.14 9.36
C TRP A 214 10.78 13.27 8.83
N SER A 215 11.86 13.57 9.51
CA SER A 215 12.80 14.62 9.10
C SER A 215 13.42 14.27 7.74
N SER A 216 13.83 13.02 7.55
CA SER A 216 14.31 12.54 6.26
C SER A 216 13.22 12.65 5.15
N ALA A 217 11.99 12.28 5.47
CA ALA A 217 10.87 12.40 4.53
C ALA A 217 10.53 13.86 4.20
N MET A 218 10.61 14.79 5.18
CA MET A 218 10.34 16.21 4.94
C MET A 218 11.46 16.89 4.15
N GLU A 219 12.71 16.48 4.33
CA GLU A 219 13.84 16.93 3.48
C GLU A 219 13.64 16.46 2.03
N MET A 220 13.11 15.27 1.81
CA MET A 220 12.73 14.79 0.48
C MET A 220 11.55 15.59 -0.09
N GLY A 221 10.64 16.08 0.74
CA GLY A 221 9.49 16.89 0.35
C GLY A 221 8.24 16.07 0.03
N ARG A 222 7.25 16.71 -0.57
CA ARG A 222 5.95 16.15 -0.95
C ARG A 222 5.89 15.95 -2.45
N TYR A 223 5.15 14.93 -2.85
CA TYR A 223 5.05 14.52 -4.24
C TYR A 223 3.59 14.44 -4.68
N ASP A 224 3.34 14.71 -5.96
CA ASP A 224 2.07 14.43 -6.63
C ASP A 224 2.28 14.36 -8.15
N LEU A 225 1.26 13.99 -8.88
CA LEU A 225 1.18 14.26 -10.31
C LEU A 225 1.07 15.78 -10.55
N PRO A 226 1.50 16.30 -11.71
CA PRO A 226 1.40 17.74 -12.01
C PRO A 226 -0.01 18.29 -11.75
N GLY A 227 -0.07 19.39 -10.98
CA GLY A 227 -1.34 19.99 -10.56
C GLY A 227 -2.07 19.30 -9.39
N GLY A 228 -1.54 18.22 -8.87
CA GLY A 228 -2.11 17.49 -7.73
C GLY A 228 -2.07 18.26 -6.42
N PRO A 229 -2.96 17.94 -5.47
CA PRO A 229 -3.16 18.71 -4.24
C PRO A 229 -1.99 18.63 -3.27
N ASN A 230 -1.20 17.54 -3.25
CA ASN A 230 -0.15 17.33 -2.25
C ASN A 230 1.04 18.28 -2.42
N THR A 231 1.24 18.83 -3.61
CA THR A 231 2.34 19.76 -3.91
C THR A 231 1.92 21.23 -3.86
N ARG A 232 0.68 21.51 -3.50
CA ARG A 232 0.21 22.88 -3.31
C ARG A 232 0.92 23.51 -2.13
N VAL A 233 1.36 24.74 -2.33
CA VAL A 233 1.99 25.58 -1.32
C VAL A 233 0.99 26.60 -0.83
N PHE A 234 0.87 26.74 0.47
CA PHE A 234 -0.07 27.68 1.10
C PHE A 234 0.70 28.73 1.88
N SER A 235 0.18 29.96 1.91
CA SER A 235 0.59 30.97 2.88
C SER A 235 -0.25 30.78 4.14
N GLN A 236 0.33 30.21 5.19
CA GLN A 236 -0.32 29.95 6.47
C GLN A 236 0.70 30.00 7.61
N ALA A 237 0.23 30.06 8.85
CA ALA A 237 1.11 29.99 10.01
C ALA A 237 1.96 28.70 9.98
N PRO A 238 3.29 28.78 10.18
CA PRO A 238 4.16 27.63 10.18
C PRO A 238 3.77 26.62 11.28
N LEU A 239 3.76 25.35 10.89
CA LEU A 239 3.66 24.23 11.80
C LEU A 239 4.98 23.49 11.78
N LEU A 240 5.74 23.64 12.87
CA LEU A 240 7.10 23.13 13.00
C LEU A 240 7.15 22.02 14.05
N TRP A 241 8.08 21.09 13.84
CA TRP A 241 8.38 20.04 14.82
C TRP A 241 9.89 20.01 15.09
N LEU A 242 10.25 19.97 16.38
CA LEU A 242 11.62 19.94 16.90
C LEU A 242 11.82 18.66 17.74
N PRO A 243 13.00 18.02 17.70
CA PRO A 243 13.30 16.86 18.53
C PRO A 243 13.44 17.22 20.01
N ALA A 244 13.38 16.22 20.89
CA ALA A 244 13.47 16.38 22.34
C ALA A 244 14.68 17.17 22.83
N SER A 245 15.80 17.06 22.12
CA SER A 245 17.05 17.78 22.43
C SER A 245 16.92 19.32 22.40
N LYS A 246 15.86 19.87 21.81
CA LYS A 246 15.62 21.32 21.73
C LYS A 246 14.75 21.85 22.88
N LEU A 247 14.20 21.01 23.75
CA LEU A 247 13.24 21.41 24.77
C LEU A 247 13.78 22.47 25.73
N GLU A 248 14.98 22.27 26.25
CA GLU A 248 15.57 23.23 27.21
C GLU A 248 15.89 24.59 26.59
N MET A 249 16.21 24.61 25.30
CA MET A 249 16.34 25.86 24.56
C MET A 249 14.99 26.58 24.44
N ILE A 250 13.93 25.84 24.09
CA ILE A 250 12.59 26.40 23.89
C ILE A 250 11.96 26.94 25.18
N LYS A 251 12.26 26.38 26.33
CA LYS A 251 11.74 26.81 27.64
C LYS A 251 12.31 28.14 28.14
N GLN A 252 13.40 28.63 27.54
CA GLN A 252 13.99 29.90 28.01
C GLN A 252 13.00 31.06 27.87
N PRO A 253 12.91 31.97 28.85
CA PRO A 253 11.97 33.07 28.80
C PRO A 253 12.41 34.17 27.80
N ASN A 254 11.44 34.99 27.40
CA ASN A 254 11.68 36.22 26.59
C ASN A 254 12.41 35.97 25.26
N GLN A 255 12.08 34.88 24.58
CA GLN A 255 12.68 34.56 23.31
C GLN A 255 11.90 35.15 22.12
N GLN A 256 12.63 35.40 21.05
CA GLN A 256 12.09 35.72 19.74
C GLN A 256 12.18 34.50 18.86
N PHE A 257 11.12 34.22 18.11
CA PHE A 257 11.12 33.26 17.01
C PHE A 257 11.11 34.03 15.69
N THR A 258 12.08 33.70 14.84
CA THR A 258 12.15 34.27 13.47
C THR A 258 12.28 33.12 12.48
N ASN A 259 11.47 33.15 11.41
CA ASN A 259 11.65 32.22 10.29
C ASN A 259 11.41 32.91 8.96
N VAL A 260 12.11 32.41 7.95
CA VAL A 260 11.83 32.63 6.52
C VAL A 260 11.78 31.25 5.87
N VAL A 261 10.63 30.84 5.37
CA VAL A 261 10.45 29.56 4.68
C VAL A 261 10.34 29.81 3.19
N ASN A 262 11.31 29.32 2.45
CA ASN A 262 11.30 29.27 1.00
C ASN A 262 10.95 27.85 0.56
N VAL A 263 10.19 27.73 -0.53
CA VAL A 263 9.74 26.44 -1.07
C VAL A 263 10.24 26.29 -2.49
N GLU A 264 10.85 25.17 -2.77
CA GLU A 264 11.28 24.77 -4.12
C GLU A 264 10.27 23.80 -4.72
N SER A 265 10.05 23.93 -6.03
CA SER A 265 9.16 23.04 -6.76
C SER A 265 9.81 22.64 -8.08
N PHE A 266 9.89 21.35 -8.36
CA PHE A 266 10.45 20.82 -9.60
C PHE A 266 9.66 19.62 -10.10
N SER A 267 9.74 19.40 -11.42
CA SER A 267 9.13 18.26 -12.10
C SER A 267 10.21 17.40 -12.74
N TYR A 268 10.08 16.09 -12.64
CA TYR A 268 10.98 15.12 -13.27
C TYR A 268 10.24 13.79 -13.54
N PRO A 269 10.76 12.94 -14.46
CA PRO A 269 10.08 11.72 -14.83
C PRO A 269 10.23 10.62 -13.78
N SER A 270 9.19 9.78 -13.67
CA SER A 270 9.23 8.42 -13.17
C SER A 270 8.64 7.49 -14.24
N VAL A 271 8.56 6.17 -13.98
CA VAL A 271 8.22 5.22 -15.02
C VAL A 271 7.44 4.01 -14.49
N ASN A 272 6.35 3.66 -15.19
CA ASN A 272 5.72 2.36 -15.09
C ASN A 272 6.34 1.41 -16.13
N ILE A 273 6.50 0.13 -15.79
CA ILE A 273 6.89 -0.91 -16.77
C ILE A 273 5.66 -1.74 -17.08
N VAL A 274 5.34 -1.87 -18.36
CA VAL A 274 4.13 -2.54 -18.84
C VAL A 274 4.47 -3.60 -19.86
N ALA A 275 4.03 -4.83 -19.61
CA ALA A 275 4.19 -5.96 -20.52
C ALA A 275 2.90 -6.75 -20.64
N LYS A 276 2.69 -7.39 -21.78
CA LYS A 276 1.54 -8.25 -22.03
C LYS A 276 1.92 -9.60 -22.61
N LEU A 277 1.10 -10.60 -22.32
CA LEU A 277 1.09 -11.89 -22.98
C LEU A 277 -0.29 -12.11 -23.57
N PRO A 278 -0.43 -12.27 -24.90
CA PRO A 278 -1.70 -12.53 -25.53
C PRO A 278 -2.35 -13.83 -25.05
N GLY A 279 -3.65 -13.79 -24.84
CA GLY A 279 -4.46 -14.95 -24.51
C GLY A 279 -4.69 -15.87 -25.70
N THR A 280 -5.13 -17.10 -25.43
CA THR A 280 -5.29 -18.14 -26.43
C THR A 280 -6.70 -18.21 -27.04
N ASP A 281 -7.70 -17.62 -26.39
CA ASP A 281 -9.08 -17.66 -26.86
C ASP A 281 -9.38 -16.47 -27.79
N PRO A 282 -9.85 -16.70 -29.02
CA PRO A 282 -10.10 -15.62 -29.99
C PRO A 282 -11.10 -14.55 -29.52
N LYS A 283 -12.01 -14.90 -28.61
CA LYS A 283 -13.03 -13.97 -28.07
C LYS A 283 -12.58 -13.28 -26.81
N LEU A 284 -11.77 -13.95 -25.97
CA LEU A 284 -11.36 -13.45 -24.65
C LEU A 284 -9.98 -12.79 -24.64
N LYS A 285 -9.15 -12.97 -25.65
CA LYS A 285 -7.78 -12.45 -25.71
C LYS A 285 -7.68 -10.91 -25.63
N GLU A 286 -8.76 -10.19 -25.94
CA GLU A 286 -8.82 -8.74 -25.82
C GLU A 286 -9.12 -8.28 -24.38
N GLU A 287 -9.48 -9.20 -23.48
CA GLU A 287 -9.63 -8.97 -22.05
C GLU A 287 -8.33 -9.29 -21.31
N HIS A 288 -7.98 -8.46 -20.32
CA HIS A 288 -6.71 -8.53 -19.59
C HIS A 288 -6.92 -8.80 -18.10
N VAL A 289 -6.24 -9.83 -17.60
CA VAL A 289 -6.00 -9.99 -16.15
C VAL A 289 -4.71 -9.27 -15.83
N LEU A 290 -4.78 -8.28 -14.95
CA LEU A 290 -3.64 -7.42 -14.62
C LEU A 290 -2.98 -7.88 -13.32
N ILE A 291 -1.67 -8.15 -13.38
CA ILE A 291 -0.80 -8.32 -12.22
C ILE A 291 -0.15 -6.97 -11.95
N SER A 292 -0.34 -6.45 -10.75
CA SER A 292 0.12 -5.14 -10.29
C SER A 292 1.11 -5.30 -9.15
N THR A 293 2.12 -4.45 -9.13
CA THR A 293 3.09 -4.28 -8.05
C THR A 293 3.83 -2.97 -8.27
N HIS A 294 4.56 -2.44 -7.27
CA HIS A 294 5.46 -1.32 -7.48
C HIS A 294 6.92 -1.73 -7.39
N GLN A 295 7.78 -0.96 -8.07
CA GLN A 295 9.21 -1.23 -8.16
C GLN A 295 10.09 -0.27 -7.37
N ASP A 296 9.57 0.93 -7.09
CA ASP A 296 10.29 1.96 -6.33
C ASP A 296 10.30 1.65 -4.83
N HIS A 297 11.22 2.31 -4.12
CA HIS A 297 11.25 2.33 -2.66
C HIS A 297 11.91 3.63 -2.17
N ASP A 298 12.35 3.64 -0.93
CA ASP A 298 12.72 4.85 -0.19
C ASP A 298 14.09 5.44 -0.53
N GLY A 299 14.98 4.69 -1.18
CA GLY A 299 16.27 5.21 -1.62
C GLY A 299 17.30 5.31 -0.49
N ILE A 300 18.17 6.32 -0.58
CA ILE A 300 19.14 6.65 0.46
C ILE A 300 18.50 7.66 1.42
N ARG A 301 18.52 7.36 2.71
CA ARG A 301 18.03 8.23 3.79
C ARG A 301 19.07 8.34 4.91
N ARG A 302 18.69 8.97 6.03
CA ARG A 302 19.54 8.97 7.22
C ARG A 302 19.84 7.57 7.68
N ALA A 303 21.13 7.35 8.01
CA ALA A 303 21.57 6.04 8.45
C ALA A 303 20.89 5.62 9.76
N VAL A 304 20.49 4.36 9.82
CA VAL A 304 20.02 3.66 11.02
C VAL A 304 21.03 2.57 11.31
N ALA A 305 21.67 2.62 12.48
CA ALA A 305 22.75 1.70 12.86
C ALA A 305 23.92 1.64 11.84
N GLY A 306 24.19 2.75 11.15
CA GLY A 306 25.29 2.87 10.18
C GLY A 306 24.90 2.55 8.72
N ASP A 307 23.70 2.04 8.48
CA ASP A 307 23.17 1.76 7.14
C ASP A 307 22.18 2.84 6.69
N SER A 308 22.33 3.33 5.45
CA SER A 308 21.53 4.40 4.86
C SER A 308 20.77 3.97 3.62
N ILE A 309 20.96 2.76 3.11
CA ILE A 309 20.29 2.26 1.92
C ILE A 309 19.03 1.51 2.35
N TYR A 310 17.88 2.01 1.91
CA TYR A 310 16.58 1.39 2.15
C TYR A 310 16.28 0.47 0.97
N ASN A 311 16.71 -0.79 1.08
CA ASN A 311 16.70 -1.74 -0.04
C ASN A 311 15.28 -2.18 -0.44
N GLY A 312 14.31 -2.16 0.49
CA GLY A 312 12.92 -2.50 0.21
C GLY A 312 12.79 -3.93 -0.34
N ALA A 313 13.27 -4.90 0.43
CA ALA A 313 13.23 -6.30 0.01
C ALA A 313 11.81 -6.86 0.05
N ASP A 314 11.10 -6.70 1.19
CA ASP A 314 9.69 -7.05 1.24
C ASP A 314 8.84 -5.98 0.56
N ASP A 315 9.19 -4.72 0.74
CA ASP A 315 8.52 -3.54 0.20
C ASP A 315 9.33 -2.90 -0.96
N ASN A 316 9.11 -3.26 -2.26
CA ASN A 316 8.23 -4.33 -2.72
C ASN A 316 8.95 -5.20 -3.77
N ALA A 317 10.26 -5.52 -3.50
CA ALA A 317 10.96 -6.45 -4.41
C ALA A 317 10.32 -7.85 -4.35
N THR A 318 9.60 -8.23 -3.25
CA THR A 318 8.82 -9.47 -3.20
C THR A 318 7.69 -9.49 -4.21
N GLY A 319 6.90 -8.41 -4.32
CA GLY A 319 5.86 -8.26 -5.31
C GLY A 319 6.41 -8.30 -6.74
N CYS A 320 7.54 -7.61 -6.97
CA CYS A 320 8.21 -7.62 -8.27
C CYS A 320 8.68 -9.04 -8.67
N ALA A 321 9.34 -9.76 -7.76
CA ALA A 321 9.78 -11.13 -8.01
C ALA A 321 8.60 -12.08 -8.27
N ALA A 322 7.49 -11.90 -7.52
CA ALA A 322 6.26 -12.65 -7.73
C ALA A 322 5.66 -12.37 -9.12
N ALA A 323 5.56 -11.10 -9.55
CA ALA A 323 5.05 -10.73 -10.87
C ALA A 323 5.90 -11.34 -12.01
N LEU A 324 7.23 -11.32 -11.89
CA LEU A 324 8.14 -11.97 -12.83
C LEU A 324 7.93 -13.49 -12.87
N ALA A 325 7.77 -14.15 -11.71
CA ALA A 325 7.52 -15.59 -11.63
C ALA A 325 6.16 -15.98 -12.23
N ILE A 326 5.12 -15.18 -12.00
CA ILE A 326 3.80 -15.34 -12.62
C ILE A 326 3.90 -15.18 -14.13
N GLY A 327 4.62 -14.16 -14.63
CA GLY A 327 4.89 -13.98 -16.06
C GLY A 327 5.52 -15.22 -16.68
N ARG A 328 6.58 -15.76 -16.08
CA ARG A 328 7.25 -17.02 -16.53
C ARG A 328 6.28 -18.22 -16.57
N ALA A 329 5.43 -18.35 -15.55
CA ALA A 329 4.47 -19.45 -15.51
C ALA A 329 3.42 -19.33 -16.63
N PHE A 330 2.94 -18.11 -16.92
CA PHE A 330 1.98 -17.85 -18.00
C PHE A 330 2.60 -17.99 -19.40
N THR A 331 3.88 -17.62 -19.62
CA THR A 331 4.52 -17.82 -20.93
C THR A 331 4.64 -19.30 -21.29
N GLN A 332 4.86 -20.17 -20.30
CA GLN A 332 4.87 -21.62 -20.51
C GLN A 332 3.47 -22.19 -20.75
N LYS A 333 2.45 -21.57 -20.18
CA LYS A 333 1.06 -21.97 -20.32
C LYS A 333 0.14 -20.74 -20.31
N PRO A 334 -0.14 -20.14 -21.47
CA PRO A 334 -1.00 -18.97 -21.55
C PRO A 334 -2.45 -19.27 -21.18
N GLY A 335 -3.14 -18.30 -20.56
CA GLY A 335 -4.57 -18.33 -20.28
C GLY A 335 -5.41 -18.06 -21.53
N LYS A 336 -6.74 -18.17 -21.39
CA LYS A 336 -7.68 -17.75 -22.44
C LYS A 336 -7.70 -16.24 -22.63
N ARG A 337 -7.77 -15.48 -21.51
CA ARG A 337 -7.58 -14.01 -21.47
C ARG A 337 -6.10 -13.68 -21.48
N SER A 338 -5.79 -12.50 -21.99
CA SER A 338 -4.43 -11.96 -21.96
C SER A 338 -4.00 -11.64 -20.52
N LEU A 339 -2.70 -11.77 -20.27
CA LEU A 339 -2.06 -11.28 -19.06
C LEU A 339 -1.48 -9.89 -19.35
N LEU A 340 -1.72 -8.94 -18.44
CA LEU A 340 -1.05 -7.65 -18.40
C LEU A 340 -0.25 -7.60 -17.09
N ILE A 341 1.01 -7.21 -17.14
CA ILE A 341 1.84 -7.02 -15.94
C ILE A 341 2.27 -5.57 -15.89
N VAL A 342 2.03 -4.92 -14.77
CA VAL A 342 2.42 -3.52 -14.56
C VAL A 342 3.22 -3.41 -13.26
N PHE A 343 4.47 -2.94 -13.40
CA PHE A 343 5.29 -2.53 -12.26
C PHE A 343 5.18 -1.01 -12.18
N HIS A 344 4.54 -0.52 -11.15
CA HIS A 344 4.35 0.92 -10.96
C HIS A 344 5.59 1.58 -10.40
N GLY A 345 5.85 2.81 -10.83
CA GLY A 345 6.81 3.71 -10.21
C GLY A 345 6.12 4.67 -9.26
N ALA A 346 6.87 5.25 -8.35
CA ALA A 346 6.42 6.29 -7.43
C ALA A 346 5.16 5.91 -6.60
N GLU A 347 5.03 4.63 -6.23
CA GLU A 347 4.02 4.17 -5.27
C GLU A 347 4.22 4.83 -3.92
N GLU A 348 5.46 4.81 -3.42
CA GLU A 348 5.93 5.39 -2.16
C GLU A 348 5.73 6.91 -2.06
N ARG A 349 5.41 7.53 -3.16
CA ARG A 349 5.16 8.96 -3.27
C ARG A 349 3.66 9.29 -3.39
N GLY A 350 2.80 8.31 -3.15
CA GLY A 350 1.34 8.45 -3.13
C GLY A 350 0.64 7.81 -4.31
N LEU A 351 1.02 6.57 -4.65
CA LEU A 351 0.42 5.74 -5.70
C LEU A 351 0.49 6.43 -7.07
N LEU A 352 1.56 7.20 -7.36
CA LEU A 352 1.54 8.11 -8.51
C LEU A 352 1.55 7.36 -9.83
N GLY A 353 2.29 6.26 -9.92
CA GLY A 353 2.36 5.45 -11.13
C GLY A 353 1.03 4.75 -11.47
N SER A 354 0.39 4.14 -10.48
CA SER A 354 -0.92 3.50 -10.69
C SER A 354 -2.03 4.52 -10.93
N ARG A 355 -1.99 5.67 -10.26
CA ARG A 355 -2.91 6.80 -10.53
C ARG A 355 -2.73 7.31 -11.97
N TYR A 356 -1.49 7.44 -12.43
CA TYR A 356 -1.21 7.85 -13.80
C TYR A 356 -1.67 6.80 -14.81
N PHE A 357 -1.34 5.52 -14.58
CA PHE A 357 -1.74 4.42 -15.47
C PHE A 357 -3.27 4.32 -15.62
N VAL A 358 -4.01 4.44 -14.52
CA VAL A 358 -5.49 4.41 -14.56
C VAL A 358 -6.09 5.59 -15.35
N ALA A 359 -5.43 6.77 -15.28
CA ALA A 359 -5.84 7.95 -16.06
C ALA A 359 -5.42 7.86 -17.54
N HIS A 360 -4.27 7.22 -17.82
CA HIS A 360 -3.67 7.10 -19.15
C HIS A 360 -3.27 5.64 -19.45
N PRO A 361 -4.23 4.71 -19.48
CA PRO A 361 -3.91 3.30 -19.65
C PRO A 361 -3.38 3.02 -21.07
N THR A 362 -2.38 2.14 -21.18
CA THR A 362 -1.79 1.73 -22.45
C THR A 362 -2.59 0.65 -23.18
N VAL A 363 -3.62 0.13 -22.54
CA VAL A 363 -4.65 -0.75 -23.12
C VAL A 363 -6.03 -0.15 -22.84
N PRO A 364 -7.10 -0.50 -23.60
CA PRO A 364 -8.44 -0.01 -23.28
C PRO A 364 -8.80 -0.31 -21.83
N LYS A 365 -9.17 0.70 -21.04
CA LYS A 365 -9.49 0.53 -19.61
C LYS A 365 -10.60 -0.52 -19.38
N SER A 366 -11.59 -0.59 -20.27
CA SER A 366 -12.69 -1.56 -20.22
C SER A 366 -12.24 -3.00 -20.47
N SER A 367 -11.04 -3.21 -21.03
CA SER A 367 -10.46 -4.53 -21.24
C SER A 367 -9.82 -5.12 -20.00
N ILE A 368 -9.51 -4.31 -18.98
CA ILE A 368 -8.94 -4.79 -17.70
C ILE A 368 -10.09 -5.36 -16.87
N VAL A 369 -10.11 -6.68 -16.73
CA VAL A 369 -11.22 -7.40 -16.09
C VAL A 369 -11.00 -7.67 -14.60
N ALA A 370 -9.76 -7.72 -14.16
CA ALA A 370 -9.38 -7.88 -12.77
C ALA A 370 -7.94 -7.37 -12.56
N VAL A 371 -7.69 -6.83 -11.36
CA VAL A 371 -6.37 -6.41 -10.88
C VAL A 371 -6.00 -7.20 -9.64
N LEU A 372 -4.87 -7.88 -9.70
CA LEU A 372 -4.27 -8.61 -8.60
C LEU A 372 -2.98 -7.87 -8.24
N ASN A 373 -2.97 -7.20 -7.09
CA ASN A 373 -1.81 -6.45 -6.61
C ASN A 373 -1.01 -7.30 -5.62
N GLY A 374 0.29 -7.37 -5.79
CA GLY A 374 1.23 -8.00 -4.85
C GLY A 374 1.98 -6.95 -4.06
N GLU A 375 1.87 -7.01 -2.72
CA GLU A 375 2.41 -6.01 -1.79
C GLU A 375 2.98 -6.68 -0.55
N MET A 376 4.30 -6.56 -0.31
CA MET A 376 4.95 -7.12 0.89
C MET A 376 4.55 -8.58 1.14
N MET A 377 5.14 -9.51 0.37
CA MET A 377 4.64 -10.90 0.28
C MET A 377 5.52 -11.93 1.01
N GLY A 378 6.56 -11.49 1.76
CA GLY A 378 7.62 -12.36 2.25
C GLY A 378 7.85 -12.39 3.77
N ARG A 379 7.01 -11.78 4.61
CA ARG A 379 7.27 -11.62 6.05
C ARG A 379 6.12 -12.14 6.92
N ASN A 380 6.29 -12.00 8.24
CA ASN A 380 5.35 -12.44 9.28
C ASN A 380 5.17 -13.98 9.36
N ALA A 381 4.15 -14.46 10.10
CA ALA A 381 3.96 -15.91 10.32
C ALA A 381 3.78 -16.69 9.00
N PRO A 382 4.40 -17.85 8.84
CA PRO A 382 4.47 -18.57 7.56
C PRO A 382 3.11 -19.04 7.06
N ASP A 383 2.11 -19.19 7.93
CA ASP A 383 0.75 -19.65 7.62
C ASP A 383 -0.29 -18.51 7.60
N SER A 384 0.13 -17.25 7.75
CA SER A 384 -0.74 -16.09 7.79
C SER A 384 -0.53 -15.16 6.60
N ALA A 385 -1.61 -14.60 6.08
CA ALA A 385 -1.62 -13.58 5.03
C ALA A 385 -2.85 -12.68 5.16
N ALA A 386 -2.97 -11.65 4.33
CA ALA A 386 -4.18 -10.87 4.18
C ALA A 386 -4.55 -10.68 2.70
N LEU A 387 -5.83 -10.49 2.45
CA LEU A 387 -6.39 -10.16 1.15
C LEU A 387 -7.20 -8.86 1.30
N LEU A 388 -6.59 -7.74 0.95
CA LEU A 388 -7.27 -6.46 1.03
C LEU A 388 -8.25 -6.30 -0.15
N GLY A 389 -9.39 -5.69 0.12
CA GLY A 389 -10.51 -5.68 -0.81
C GLY A 389 -11.37 -6.93 -0.70
N SER A 390 -11.22 -7.73 0.37
CA SER A 390 -12.04 -8.90 0.65
C SER A 390 -13.23 -8.61 1.57
N GLN A 391 -13.15 -7.54 2.36
CA GLN A 391 -14.17 -7.17 3.34
C GLN A 391 -14.99 -5.96 2.87
N VAL A 392 -16.26 -5.89 3.28
CA VAL A 392 -17.08 -4.69 3.10
C VAL A 392 -16.59 -3.61 4.07
N PRO A 393 -16.46 -2.34 3.64
CA PRO A 393 -16.89 -1.74 2.36
C PRO A 393 -15.86 -1.81 1.23
N HIS A 394 -14.67 -2.33 1.47
CA HIS A 394 -13.56 -2.33 0.50
C HIS A 394 -13.75 -3.33 -0.65
N ARG A 395 -14.54 -4.39 -0.44
CA ARG A 395 -14.80 -5.40 -1.47
C ARG A 395 -15.59 -4.81 -2.63
N ASN A 396 -14.93 -4.70 -3.79
CA ASN A 396 -15.57 -4.21 -5.00
C ASN A 396 -16.01 -5.32 -5.97
N SER A 397 -15.61 -6.58 -5.72
CA SER A 397 -15.99 -7.73 -6.55
C SER A 397 -16.04 -9.01 -5.72
N THR A 398 -17.24 -9.46 -5.40
CA THR A 398 -17.46 -10.75 -4.73
C THR A 398 -16.95 -11.91 -5.57
N ASP A 399 -17.10 -11.87 -6.89
CA ASP A 399 -16.62 -12.92 -7.79
C ASP A 399 -15.11 -13.07 -7.71
N LEU A 400 -14.36 -11.96 -7.75
CA LEU A 400 -12.90 -11.98 -7.69
C LEU A 400 -12.40 -12.49 -6.32
N VAL A 401 -13.03 -12.05 -5.24
CA VAL A 401 -12.72 -12.51 -3.88
C VAL A 401 -12.98 -14.02 -3.75
N ASN A 402 -14.10 -14.52 -4.25
CA ASN A 402 -14.42 -15.96 -4.21
C ASN A 402 -13.38 -16.78 -4.98
N GLN A 403 -12.91 -16.31 -6.13
CA GLN A 403 -11.85 -16.98 -6.88
C GLN A 403 -10.52 -16.97 -6.10
N ALA A 404 -10.15 -15.85 -5.46
CA ALA A 404 -8.95 -15.78 -4.63
C ALA A 404 -9.04 -16.70 -3.40
N MET A 405 -10.19 -16.78 -2.75
CA MET A 405 -10.43 -17.70 -1.63
C MET A 405 -10.34 -19.17 -2.06
N ALA A 406 -10.93 -19.53 -3.18
CA ALA A 406 -10.83 -20.87 -3.74
C ALA A 406 -9.38 -21.22 -4.13
N ALA A 407 -8.64 -20.27 -4.69
CA ALA A 407 -7.23 -20.43 -5.00
C ALA A 407 -6.38 -20.61 -3.74
N ASN A 408 -6.64 -19.87 -2.64
CA ASN A 408 -5.98 -20.07 -1.36
C ASN A 408 -6.18 -21.50 -0.84
N GLN A 409 -7.40 -21.99 -0.84
CA GLN A 409 -7.72 -23.36 -0.39
C GLN A 409 -7.03 -24.44 -1.25
N ALA A 410 -6.80 -24.15 -2.53
CA ALA A 410 -6.12 -25.06 -3.46
C ALA A 410 -4.58 -24.95 -3.45
N THR A 411 -4.01 -23.98 -2.73
CA THR A 411 -2.56 -23.71 -2.65
C THR A 411 -2.06 -23.76 -1.20
N ALA A 412 -1.78 -22.61 -0.62
CA ALA A 412 -1.09 -22.46 0.67
C ALA A 412 -2.01 -22.62 1.89
N LYS A 413 -3.31 -22.44 1.71
CA LYS A 413 -4.30 -22.48 2.80
C LYS A 413 -3.98 -21.50 3.93
N PHE A 414 -3.52 -20.30 3.57
CA PHE A 414 -3.24 -19.26 4.54
C PHE A 414 -4.46 -18.96 5.41
N LYS A 415 -4.22 -18.76 6.69
CA LYS A 415 -5.14 -18.10 7.61
C LYS A 415 -5.16 -16.62 7.27
N LEU A 416 -6.31 -16.11 6.81
CA LEU A 416 -6.41 -14.73 6.39
C LEU A 416 -6.75 -13.82 7.57
N ASP A 417 -5.87 -12.84 7.80
CA ASP A 417 -6.17 -11.72 8.69
C ASP A 417 -7.08 -10.73 7.96
N THR A 418 -8.28 -10.53 8.50
CA THR A 418 -9.29 -9.62 7.96
C THR A 418 -9.38 -8.29 8.70
N LEU A 419 -8.65 -8.14 9.81
CA LEU A 419 -8.71 -6.95 10.64
C LEU A 419 -8.16 -5.73 9.92
N TRP A 420 -7.09 -5.91 9.16
CA TRP A 420 -6.43 -4.83 8.41
C TRP A 420 -7.24 -4.32 7.20
N ASP A 421 -8.24 -5.09 6.77
CA ASP A 421 -9.16 -4.71 5.68
C ASP A 421 -10.46 -4.07 6.20
N ARG A 422 -10.56 -3.75 7.48
CA ARG A 422 -11.72 -3.09 8.07
C ARG A 422 -11.66 -1.57 7.83
N ALA A 423 -12.82 -0.95 7.61
CA ALA A 423 -12.95 0.49 7.43
C ALA A 423 -12.48 1.32 8.62
N ASP A 424 -12.64 0.79 9.84
CA ASP A 424 -12.25 1.43 11.10
C ASP A 424 -10.82 1.11 11.55
N HIS A 425 -10.06 0.31 10.76
CA HIS A 425 -8.68 0.02 11.11
C HIS A 425 -7.83 1.31 11.09
N PRO A 426 -7.10 1.65 12.17
CA PRO A 426 -6.46 2.95 12.34
C PRO A 426 -5.38 3.24 11.29
N GLU A 427 -4.70 2.21 10.77
CA GLU A 427 -3.70 2.38 9.72
C GLU A 427 -4.32 2.62 8.34
N GLY A 428 -5.60 2.25 8.12
CA GLY A 428 -6.28 2.40 6.84
C GLY A 428 -5.52 1.71 5.70
N TRP A 429 -5.07 0.47 5.95
CA TRP A 429 -4.11 -0.24 5.11
C TRP A 429 -4.61 -0.49 3.69
N TYR A 430 -5.93 -0.71 3.51
CA TYR A 430 -6.54 -0.83 2.20
C TYR A 430 -6.22 0.34 1.25
N PHE A 431 -6.04 1.56 1.78
CA PHE A 431 -5.80 2.77 1.00
C PHE A 431 -4.32 3.02 0.66
N ARG A 432 -3.44 2.03 0.85
CA ARG A 432 -1.99 2.25 0.85
C ARG A 432 -1.24 1.44 -0.21
N SER A 433 -1.92 0.90 -1.24
CA SER A 433 -1.23 0.24 -2.35
C SER A 433 -1.97 0.37 -3.67
N ASP A 434 -1.33 -0.08 -4.75
CA ASP A 434 -1.67 0.18 -6.16
C ASP A 434 -3.00 -0.43 -6.65
N HIS A 435 -3.65 -1.31 -5.89
CA HIS A 435 -5.01 -1.79 -6.21
C HIS A 435 -6.05 -0.66 -6.09
N LEU A 436 -5.80 0.32 -5.21
CA LEU A 436 -6.76 1.37 -4.89
C LEU A 436 -7.17 2.25 -6.08
N PRO A 437 -6.25 2.79 -6.91
CA PRO A 437 -6.65 3.59 -8.07
C PRO A 437 -7.56 2.84 -9.04
N TYR A 438 -7.37 1.55 -9.20
CA TYR A 438 -8.22 0.70 -10.04
C TYR A 438 -9.60 0.47 -9.42
N ALA A 439 -9.67 0.19 -8.12
CA ALA A 439 -10.93 0.06 -7.41
C ALA A 439 -11.78 1.34 -7.49
N ARG A 440 -11.15 2.51 -7.40
CA ARG A 440 -11.80 3.83 -7.52
C ARG A 440 -12.45 4.10 -8.87
N VAL A 441 -12.00 3.43 -9.93
CA VAL A 441 -12.59 3.53 -11.26
C VAL A 441 -13.43 2.30 -11.61
N ASN A 442 -13.90 1.56 -10.60
CA ASN A 442 -14.77 0.40 -10.74
C ASN A 442 -14.17 -0.73 -11.60
N ILE A 443 -12.88 -1.02 -11.41
CA ILE A 443 -12.25 -2.25 -11.90
C ILE A 443 -12.14 -3.21 -10.70
N PRO A 444 -12.56 -4.49 -10.82
CA PRO A 444 -12.35 -5.49 -9.79
C PRO A 444 -10.89 -5.57 -9.36
N ALA A 445 -10.58 -5.27 -8.09
CA ALA A 445 -9.21 -5.19 -7.61
C ALA A 445 -9.06 -5.71 -6.18
N ILE A 446 -8.00 -6.50 -5.94
CA ILE A 446 -7.63 -7.06 -4.64
C ILE A 446 -6.12 -6.96 -4.45
N CYS A 447 -5.68 -6.96 -3.19
CA CYS A 447 -4.25 -6.92 -2.85
C CYS A 447 -3.87 -8.10 -1.95
N PHE A 448 -2.83 -8.82 -2.37
CA PHE A 448 -2.21 -9.93 -1.65
C PHE A 448 -1.05 -9.39 -0.82
N THR A 449 -1.09 -9.57 0.50
CA THR A 449 -0.06 -9.02 1.38
C THR A 449 0.18 -9.91 2.61
N THR A 450 1.36 -9.77 3.20
CA THR A 450 1.68 -10.35 4.51
C THR A 450 1.68 -9.30 5.63
N LEU A 451 1.22 -8.08 5.33
CA LEU A 451 1.04 -6.95 6.25
C LEU A 451 2.35 -6.36 6.78
N LEU A 452 2.23 -5.36 7.67
CA LEU A 452 3.37 -4.68 8.27
C LEU A 452 4.22 -5.58 9.15
N HIS A 453 5.52 -5.29 9.15
CA HIS A 453 6.52 -5.92 10.03
C HIS A 453 7.49 -4.85 10.59
N PRO A 454 8.27 -5.16 11.65
CA PRO A 454 9.12 -4.17 12.33
C PRO A 454 10.22 -3.53 11.47
N ASP A 455 10.59 -4.15 10.34
CA ASP A 455 11.63 -3.64 9.45
C ASP A 455 11.09 -2.76 8.32
N TYR A 456 9.76 -2.59 8.22
CA TYR A 456 9.09 -1.77 7.22
C TYR A 456 9.64 -0.34 7.19
N HIS A 457 10.01 0.16 6.01
CA HIS A 457 10.63 1.48 5.80
C HIS A 457 11.87 1.74 6.68
N THR A 458 12.69 0.69 6.83
CA THR A 458 14.01 0.78 7.46
C THR A 458 15.06 0.09 6.58
N PRO A 459 16.36 0.39 6.74
CA PRO A 459 17.40 -0.33 6.00
C PRO A 459 17.52 -1.81 6.39
N ARG A 460 16.76 -2.28 7.40
CA ARG A 460 16.68 -3.70 7.76
C ARG A 460 15.72 -4.50 6.89
N ASP A 461 14.98 -3.88 5.98
CA ASP A 461 14.17 -4.62 5.00
C ASP A 461 15.04 -5.19 3.88
N GLU A 462 15.71 -6.29 4.23
CA GLU A 462 16.80 -6.93 3.50
C GLU A 462 16.41 -8.29 2.91
N PRO A 463 16.99 -8.70 1.76
CA PRO A 463 16.73 -9.99 1.14
C PRO A 463 16.95 -11.19 2.05
N ALA A 464 17.91 -11.12 2.97
CA ALA A 464 18.21 -12.20 3.91
C ALA A 464 17.11 -12.45 4.94
N ARG A 465 16.17 -11.53 5.11
CA ARG A 465 15.05 -11.61 6.07
C ARG A 465 13.76 -12.14 5.48
N ILE A 466 13.72 -12.41 4.18
CA ILE A 466 12.52 -12.89 3.48
C ILE A 466 12.34 -14.39 3.70
N ASP A 467 11.14 -14.81 4.05
CA ASP A 467 10.71 -16.21 4.01
C ASP A 467 10.36 -16.60 2.57
N TYR A 468 11.32 -17.21 1.87
CA TYR A 468 11.17 -17.57 0.46
C TYR A 468 10.15 -18.68 0.22
N ALA A 469 9.95 -19.59 1.18
CA ALA A 469 8.90 -20.61 1.09
C ALA A 469 7.51 -19.96 1.15
N LYS A 470 7.33 -19.00 2.04
CA LYS A 470 6.11 -18.19 2.13
C LYS A 470 5.90 -17.37 0.87
N LEU A 471 6.92 -16.65 0.39
CA LEU A 471 6.86 -15.88 -0.84
C LEU A 471 6.43 -16.75 -2.04
N ALA A 472 6.99 -17.95 -2.16
CA ALA A 472 6.59 -18.90 -3.22
C ALA A 472 5.12 -19.32 -3.08
N ASN A 473 4.64 -19.53 -1.86
CA ASN A 473 3.25 -19.89 -1.60
C ASN A 473 2.29 -18.72 -1.88
N MET A 474 2.65 -17.49 -1.50
CA MET A 474 1.90 -16.27 -1.84
C MET A 474 1.83 -16.09 -3.37
N THR A 475 2.97 -16.26 -4.05
CA THR A 475 3.05 -16.18 -5.51
C THR A 475 2.17 -17.24 -6.20
N ARG A 476 2.18 -18.48 -5.72
CA ARG A 476 1.32 -19.57 -6.25
C ARG A 476 -0.16 -19.28 -6.01
N TRP A 477 -0.52 -18.70 -4.88
CA TRP A 477 -1.89 -18.28 -4.61
C TRP A 477 -2.34 -17.19 -5.58
N MET A 478 -1.57 -16.12 -5.72
CA MET A 478 -1.85 -15.02 -6.65
C MET A 478 -1.91 -15.52 -8.10
N TYR A 479 -0.94 -16.37 -8.51
CA TYR A 479 -0.94 -17.02 -9.84
C TYR A 479 -2.22 -17.82 -10.09
N LEU A 480 -2.62 -18.68 -9.15
CA LEU A 480 -3.81 -19.51 -9.34
C LEU A 480 -5.09 -18.67 -9.43
N THR A 481 -5.17 -17.59 -8.67
CA THR A 481 -6.27 -16.62 -8.79
C THR A 481 -6.29 -16.01 -10.19
N ALA A 482 -5.14 -15.53 -10.70
CA ALA A 482 -5.03 -15.00 -12.04
C ALA A 482 -5.38 -16.03 -13.11
N TRP A 483 -4.92 -17.28 -12.93
CA TRP A 483 -5.22 -18.39 -13.83
C TRP A 483 -6.71 -18.70 -13.89
N GLN A 484 -7.41 -18.71 -12.75
CA GLN A 484 -8.85 -18.92 -12.68
C GLN A 484 -9.60 -17.81 -13.41
N VAL A 485 -9.26 -16.52 -13.15
CA VAL A 485 -9.85 -15.37 -13.86
C VAL A 485 -9.57 -15.45 -15.37
N ALA A 486 -8.35 -15.77 -15.76
CA ALA A 486 -7.96 -15.84 -17.16
C ALA A 486 -8.71 -16.94 -17.95
N ASN A 487 -9.14 -18.00 -17.28
CA ASN A 487 -9.80 -19.14 -17.93
C ASN A 487 -11.31 -19.26 -17.63
N ALA A 488 -11.86 -18.40 -16.75
CA ALA A 488 -13.29 -18.38 -16.44
C ALA A 488 -14.13 -17.99 -17.67
N PRO A 489 -15.33 -18.59 -17.86
CA PRO A 489 -16.20 -18.23 -18.97
C PRO A 489 -16.72 -16.78 -18.86
N ALA A 490 -16.97 -16.28 -17.64
CA ALA A 490 -17.37 -14.91 -17.36
C ALA A 490 -16.23 -14.15 -16.65
N ARG A 491 -16.14 -12.85 -16.86
CA ARG A 491 -15.24 -11.97 -16.12
C ARG A 491 -15.85 -11.63 -14.75
N PRO A 492 -15.05 -11.34 -13.71
CA PRO A 492 -15.56 -10.84 -12.44
C PRO A 492 -16.33 -9.54 -12.63
N GLY A 493 -17.49 -9.41 -11.99
CA GLY A 493 -18.28 -8.18 -11.98
C GLY A 493 -17.91 -7.29 -10.80
N VAL A 494 -18.16 -5.98 -10.92
CA VAL A 494 -18.17 -5.07 -9.78
C VAL A 494 -19.49 -5.24 -9.03
N ASP A 495 -19.43 -5.31 -7.70
CA ASP A 495 -20.61 -5.49 -6.87
C ASP A 495 -21.55 -4.28 -7.00
N PRO A 496 -22.87 -4.50 -7.15
CA PRO A 496 -23.84 -3.40 -7.24
C PRO A 496 -23.75 -2.49 -6.01
N GLY A 497 -23.69 -1.18 -6.25
CA GLY A 497 -23.68 -0.20 -5.17
C GLY A 497 -22.32 -0.02 -4.47
N PHE A 498 -21.25 -0.65 -4.96
CA PHE A 498 -19.91 -0.43 -4.42
C PHE A 498 -19.55 1.06 -4.39
N LYS A 499 -19.09 1.52 -3.24
CA LYS A 499 -18.55 2.88 -3.01
C LYS A 499 -17.51 2.79 -1.91
N LEU A 500 -16.36 3.40 -2.15
CA LEU A 500 -15.36 3.56 -1.10
C LEU A 500 -15.76 4.72 -0.17
N GLU A 501 -15.41 4.59 1.10
CA GLU A 501 -15.72 5.58 2.14
C GLU A 501 -14.86 6.84 2.06
N ARG A 502 -13.75 6.83 1.30
CA ARG A 502 -12.82 7.96 1.09
C ARG A 502 -11.99 7.86 -0.21
#